data_dac6782a9b2c8480ffeec6c194d454e3
#
_entry.id   dac6782a9b2c8480ffeec6c194d454e3
#
_cell.length_a   1.000
_cell.length_b   1.000
_cell.length_c   1.000
_cell.angle_alpha   90.00
_cell.angle_beta   90.00
_cell.angle_gamma   90.00
#
_symmetry.space_group_name_H-M   'P 1'
#
loop_
_entity.id
_entity.type
_entity.pdbx_description
1 polymer ?
#
loop_
_entity_poly.entity_id
_entity_poly.type
_entity_poly.pdbx_seq_one_letter_code
_entity_poly.pdbx_strand_id
1 'polypeptide(L)'
;NAHADRIERLVIINSPHPATFARELRDNPAQQQASAYMNFLARPEAEALLAADDYRRMWPFFTVMKAGEGGFGWLTDAVRQQYRDLWNHGLTGACNLYRVTPLKPPLPDGSSAQIPLPPPERARVDVPTLLLWALDDTALLPGLLDGLEQYVPRLTIHRMPGATHWVVHEQPKQVALLIGRWLNAA
;
A
#
# COMPACT_ATOMS: atom_id res chain seq x y z
N ASN A 1 7.98 4.81 -16.82
CA ASN A 1 8.75 4.46 -18.04
C ASN A 1 9.80 5.50 -18.47
N ALA A 2 9.79 6.73 -17.92
CA ALA A 2 10.75 7.77 -18.33
C ALA A 2 12.24 7.39 -18.13
N HIS A 3 12.53 6.41 -17.30
CA HIS A 3 13.90 5.96 -16.94
C HIS A 3 13.98 4.42 -16.87
N ALA A 4 13.23 3.72 -17.71
CA ALA A 4 13.25 2.25 -17.75
C ALA A 4 14.66 1.69 -18.09
N ASP A 5 15.46 2.45 -18.83
CA ASP A 5 16.87 2.16 -19.14
C ASP A 5 17.79 2.12 -17.93
N ARG A 6 17.36 2.66 -16.79
CA ARG A 6 18.11 2.69 -15.52
C ARG A 6 17.66 1.63 -14.52
N ILE A 7 16.62 0.87 -14.86
CA ILE A 7 16.00 -0.12 -13.96
C ILE A 7 16.09 -1.48 -14.63
N GLU A 8 16.92 -2.37 -14.08
CA GLU A 8 17.01 -3.74 -14.57
C GLU A 8 15.85 -4.60 -14.07
N ARG A 9 15.43 -4.40 -12.83
CA ARG A 9 14.41 -5.19 -12.14
C ARG A 9 13.67 -4.33 -11.13
N LEU A 10 12.38 -4.62 -10.94
CA LEU A 10 11.52 -3.92 -10.00
C LEU A 10 10.94 -4.92 -8.99
N VAL A 11 11.05 -4.62 -7.72
CA VAL A 11 10.39 -5.37 -6.65
C VAL A 11 9.35 -4.48 -5.99
N ILE A 12 8.13 -4.95 -5.93
CA ILE A 12 7.00 -4.29 -5.27
C ILE A 12 6.52 -5.20 -4.15
N ILE A 13 6.27 -4.63 -2.98
CA ILE A 13 5.72 -5.35 -1.83
C ILE A 13 4.46 -4.63 -1.39
N ASN A 14 3.32 -5.34 -1.41
CA ASN A 14 2.03 -4.83 -0.95
C ASN A 14 1.73 -3.39 -1.39
N SER A 15 1.90 -3.10 -2.68
CA SER A 15 1.54 -1.81 -3.25
C SER A 15 0.83 -2.00 -4.58
N PRO A 16 -0.31 -1.33 -4.80
CA PRO A 16 -1.12 -1.54 -5.99
C PRO A 16 -0.54 -0.81 -7.19
N HIS A 17 -0.80 -1.34 -8.37
CA HIS A 17 -0.56 -0.63 -9.62
C HIS A 17 -1.59 0.50 -9.79
N PRO A 18 -1.20 1.73 -10.22
CA PRO A 18 -2.13 2.87 -10.29
C PRO A 18 -3.38 2.61 -11.13
N ALA A 19 -3.28 1.88 -12.24
CA ALA A 19 -4.42 1.61 -13.11
C ALA A 19 -5.42 0.62 -12.47
N THR A 20 -4.95 -0.46 -11.85
CA THR A 20 -5.84 -1.40 -11.15
C THR A 20 -6.44 -0.76 -9.90
N PHE A 21 -5.66 0.06 -9.19
CA PHE A 21 -6.18 0.80 -8.03
C PHE A 21 -7.25 1.82 -8.44
N ALA A 22 -7.04 2.57 -9.51
CA ALA A 22 -8.06 3.48 -10.04
C ALA A 22 -9.35 2.76 -10.42
N ARG A 23 -9.25 1.58 -11.07
CA ARG A 23 -10.40 0.73 -11.39
C ARG A 23 -11.13 0.29 -10.12
N GLU A 24 -10.43 -0.27 -9.14
CA GLU A 24 -11.03 -0.77 -7.92
C GLU A 24 -11.67 0.36 -7.08
N LEU A 25 -11.03 1.53 -7.01
CA LEU A 25 -11.63 2.69 -6.33
C LEU A 25 -12.88 3.21 -7.04
N ARG A 26 -12.99 3.04 -8.35
CA ARG A 26 -14.17 3.45 -9.12
C ARG A 26 -15.30 2.43 -9.03
N ASP A 27 -14.98 1.13 -9.14
CA ASP A 27 -15.95 0.08 -9.47
C ASP A 27 -16.22 -0.90 -8.31
N ASN A 28 -15.35 -0.94 -7.27
CA ASN A 28 -15.43 -1.91 -6.19
C ASN A 28 -15.75 -1.25 -4.83
N PRO A 29 -17.00 -1.34 -4.34
CA PRO A 29 -17.37 -0.78 -3.04
C PRO A 29 -16.55 -1.30 -1.86
N ALA A 30 -16.10 -2.55 -1.90
CA ALA A 30 -15.26 -3.11 -0.84
C ALA A 30 -13.89 -2.44 -0.80
N GLN A 31 -13.24 -2.20 -1.97
CA GLN A 31 -11.98 -1.46 -2.02
C GLN A 31 -12.16 0.01 -1.66
N GLN A 32 -13.27 0.64 -2.06
CA GLN A 32 -13.61 2.00 -1.64
C GLN A 32 -13.65 2.11 -0.12
N GLN A 33 -14.35 1.19 0.53
CA GLN A 33 -14.43 1.13 2.00
C GLN A 33 -13.06 0.87 2.65
N ALA A 34 -12.29 -0.07 2.14
CA ALA A 34 -10.93 -0.38 2.63
C ALA A 34 -9.99 0.82 2.51
N SER A 35 -10.21 1.68 1.50
CA SER A 35 -9.41 2.89 1.24
C SER A 35 -9.96 4.17 1.87
N ALA A 36 -11.10 4.12 2.59
CA ALA A 36 -11.77 5.32 3.13
C ALA A 36 -10.87 6.19 4.05
N TYR A 37 -9.88 5.57 4.70
CA TYR A 37 -8.89 6.28 5.52
C TYR A 37 -8.09 7.34 4.75
N MET A 38 -7.94 7.20 3.43
CA MET A 38 -7.23 8.16 2.58
C MET A 38 -7.89 9.54 2.61
N ASN A 39 -9.23 9.58 2.67
CA ASN A 39 -9.98 10.83 2.77
C ASN A 39 -9.72 11.54 4.11
N PHE A 40 -9.59 10.79 5.21
CA PHE A 40 -9.20 11.36 6.50
C PHE A 40 -7.78 11.93 6.47
N LEU A 41 -6.81 11.18 5.93
CA LEU A 41 -5.40 11.60 5.86
C LEU A 41 -5.17 12.80 4.92
N ALA A 42 -6.08 13.04 3.99
CA ALA A 42 -6.02 14.18 3.08
C ALA A 42 -6.52 15.51 3.69
N ARG A 43 -7.16 15.48 4.87
CA ARG A 43 -7.72 16.68 5.51
C ARG A 43 -6.62 17.66 5.90
N PRO A 44 -6.91 18.99 5.88
CA PRO A 44 -5.97 20.00 6.36
C PRO A 44 -5.51 19.78 7.81
N GLU A 45 -6.43 19.33 8.67
CA GLU A 45 -6.22 19.11 10.10
C GLU A 45 -5.68 17.71 10.45
N ALA A 46 -5.39 16.86 9.47
CA ALA A 46 -5.04 15.45 9.69
C ALA A 46 -3.84 15.30 10.65
N GLU A 47 -2.78 16.07 10.48
CA GLU A 47 -1.59 15.97 11.33
C GLU A 47 -1.90 16.29 12.80
N ALA A 48 -2.65 17.36 13.05
CA ALA A 48 -3.04 17.74 14.40
C ALA A 48 -3.91 16.67 15.07
N LEU A 49 -4.87 16.13 14.31
CA LEU A 49 -5.74 15.06 14.79
C LEU A 49 -4.99 13.75 15.06
N LEU A 50 -3.98 13.42 14.25
CA LEU A 50 -3.17 12.22 14.42
C LEU A 50 -2.19 12.34 15.57
N ALA A 51 -1.59 13.53 15.77
CA ALA A 51 -0.64 13.79 16.86
C ALA A 51 -1.31 13.92 18.24
N ALA A 52 -2.62 14.22 18.28
CA ALA A 52 -3.33 14.38 19.53
C ALA A 52 -3.33 13.11 20.40
N ASP A 53 -3.34 13.29 21.73
CA ASP A 53 -3.43 12.22 22.72
C ASP A 53 -2.35 11.14 22.53
N ASP A 54 -1.09 11.54 22.39
CA ASP A 54 0.06 10.66 22.18
C ASP A 54 -0.14 9.70 20.99
N TYR A 55 -0.55 10.24 19.86
CA TYR A 55 -0.78 9.49 18.62
C TYR A 55 -1.85 8.41 18.73
N ARG A 56 -2.82 8.54 19.63
CA ARG A 56 -3.87 7.55 19.85
C ARG A 56 -4.58 7.14 18.56
N ARG A 57 -4.76 8.07 17.60
CA ARG A 57 -5.43 7.81 16.32
C ARG A 57 -4.54 7.13 15.28
N MET A 58 -3.23 7.03 15.50
CA MET A 58 -2.33 6.29 14.61
C MET A 58 -2.44 4.78 14.80
N TRP A 59 -2.65 4.32 16.04
CA TRP A 59 -2.65 2.88 16.35
C TRP A 59 -3.74 2.07 15.63
N PRO A 60 -4.97 2.60 15.41
CA PRO A 60 -5.97 1.92 14.61
C PRO A 60 -5.52 1.54 13.19
N PHE A 61 -4.64 2.32 12.55
CA PHE A 61 -4.09 1.95 11.24
C PHE A 61 -3.29 0.64 11.30
N PHE A 62 -2.69 0.34 12.44
CA PHE A 62 -1.99 -0.92 12.65
C PHE A 62 -2.97 -2.04 13.03
N THR A 63 -3.81 -1.81 14.02
CA THR A 63 -4.67 -2.85 14.59
C THR A 63 -5.82 -3.25 13.65
N VAL A 64 -6.43 -2.30 12.93
CA VAL A 64 -7.46 -2.60 11.92
C VAL A 64 -6.87 -3.37 10.74
N MET A 65 -5.63 -3.07 10.36
CA MET A 65 -4.88 -3.82 9.35
C MET A 65 -4.17 -5.05 9.93
N LYS A 66 -4.62 -5.53 11.11
CA LYS A 66 -4.20 -6.78 11.77
C LYS A 66 -2.72 -6.87 12.11
N ALA A 67 -2.07 -5.74 12.42
CA ALA A 67 -0.70 -5.75 12.91
C ALA A 67 -0.57 -6.62 14.17
N GLY A 68 0.34 -7.59 14.14
CA GLY A 68 0.56 -8.51 15.26
C GLY A 68 -0.45 -9.64 15.40
N GLU A 69 -1.48 -9.73 14.56
CA GLU A 69 -2.32 -10.92 14.43
C GLU A 69 -1.53 -12.03 13.70
N GLY A 70 -1.96 -13.27 13.83
CA GLY A 70 -1.26 -14.41 13.21
C GLY A 70 0.01 -14.84 13.94
N GLY A 71 0.29 -14.33 15.14
CA GLY A 71 1.38 -14.80 16.00
C GLY A 71 2.75 -14.17 15.73
N PHE A 72 2.82 -13.14 14.92
CA PHE A 72 4.10 -12.50 14.58
C PHE A 72 4.64 -11.55 15.66
N GLY A 73 3.81 -11.03 16.55
CA GLY A 73 4.18 -10.25 17.75
C GLY A 73 5.14 -9.07 17.54
N TRP A 74 5.31 -8.60 16.31
CA TRP A 74 6.33 -7.60 15.97
C TRP A 74 6.03 -6.19 16.49
N LEU A 75 4.75 -5.83 16.70
CA LEU A 75 4.35 -4.51 17.18
C LEU A 75 4.48 -4.42 18.72
N THR A 76 5.70 -4.58 19.23
CA THR A 76 6.06 -4.47 20.64
C THR A 76 6.04 -3.02 21.12
N ASP A 77 6.10 -2.80 22.45
CA ASP A 77 6.18 -1.44 23.01
C ASP A 77 7.44 -0.71 22.55
N ALA A 78 8.55 -1.40 22.39
CA ALA A 78 9.77 -0.82 21.84
C ALA A 78 9.58 -0.35 20.39
N VAL A 79 8.91 -1.14 19.55
CA VAL A 79 8.58 -0.74 18.17
C VAL A 79 7.58 0.42 18.17
N ARG A 80 6.58 0.40 19.05
CA ARG A 80 5.64 1.53 19.21
C ARG A 80 6.37 2.81 19.58
N GLN A 81 7.38 2.72 20.45
CA GLN A 81 8.17 3.89 20.82
C GLN A 81 8.99 4.42 19.62
N GLN A 82 9.60 3.54 18.82
CA GLN A 82 10.29 3.95 17.60
C GLN A 82 9.36 4.68 16.61
N TYR A 83 8.11 4.23 16.48
CA TYR A 83 7.12 4.94 15.67
C TYR A 83 6.79 6.32 16.24
N ARG A 84 6.59 6.46 17.56
CA ARG A 84 6.38 7.78 18.20
C ARG A 84 7.54 8.72 17.96
N ASP A 85 8.76 8.23 18.15
CA ASP A 85 9.98 9.01 17.93
C ASP A 85 10.04 9.51 16.48
N LEU A 86 9.70 8.65 15.51
CA LEU A 86 9.62 9.04 14.12
C LEU A 86 8.53 10.08 13.86
N TRP A 87 7.33 9.88 14.38
CA TRP A 87 6.19 10.80 14.19
C TRP A 87 6.41 12.16 14.83
N ASN A 88 7.22 12.24 15.89
CA ASN A 88 7.63 13.49 16.51
C ASN A 88 8.45 14.41 15.56
N HIS A 89 9.04 13.86 14.50
CA HIS A 89 9.68 14.64 13.44
C HIS A 89 8.68 15.25 12.44
N GLY A 90 7.40 14.90 12.54
CA GLY A 90 6.29 15.45 11.76
C GLY A 90 5.61 14.44 10.85
N LEU A 91 4.33 14.70 10.60
CA LEU A 91 3.45 13.85 9.78
C LEU A 91 3.11 14.45 8.42
N THR A 92 3.53 15.69 8.16
CA THR A 92 3.15 16.44 6.95
C THR A 92 3.54 15.72 5.66
N GLY A 93 4.75 15.15 5.59
CA GLY A 93 5.19 14.40 4.41
C GLY A 93 4.28 13.21 4.10
N ALA A 94 3.92 12.45 5.13
CA ALA A 94 3.02 11.30 4.99
C ALA A 94 1.60 11.72 4.57
N CYS A 95 1.03 12.75 5.20
CA CYS A 95 -0.29 13.27 4.84
C CYS A 95 -0.33 13.86 3.43
N ASN A 96 0.74 14.51 3.00
CA ASN A 96 0.82 15.11 1.66
C ASN A 96 0.74 14.06 0.54
N LEU A 97 1.17 12.83 0.74
CA LEU A 97 0.96 11.75 -0.23
C LEU A 97 -0.54 11.57 -0.54
N TYR A 98 -1.38 11.64 0.47
CA TYR A 98 -2.84 11.53 0.32
C TYR A 98 -3.50 12.81 -0.19
N ARG A 99 -2.92 13.98 0.08
CA ARG A 99 -3.44 15.26 -0.41
C ARG A 99 -3.25 15.41 -1.91
N VAL A 100 -2.08 15.01 -2.42
CA VAL A 100 -1.71 15.23 -3.84
C VAL A 100 -2.12 14.07 -4.76
N THR A 101 -2.39 12.87 -4.22
CA THR A 101 -2.83 11.76 -5.07
C THR A 101 -4.20 12.04 -5.71
N PRO A 102 -4.36 11.84 -7.03
CA PRO A 102 -5.66 11.90 -7.67
C PRO A 102 -6.50 10.63 -7.40
N LEU A 103 -5.88 9.56 -6.88
CA LEU A 103 -6.53 8.28 -6.60
C LEU A 103 -7.08 8.30 -5.17
N LYS A 104 -8.36 8.64 -5.03
CA LYS A 104 -9.07 8.69 -3.75
C LYS A 104 -10.40 7.96 -3.85
N PRO A 105 -10.83 7.26 -2.80
CA PRO A 105 -12.17 6.69 -2.77
C PRO A 105 -13.22 7.79 -2.70
N PRO A 106 -14.49 7.51 -3.08
CA PRO A 106 -15.60 8.44 -2.92
C PRO A 106 -15.69 8.98 -1.49
N LEU A 107 -16.18 10.20 -1.34
CA LEU A 107 -16.47 10.78 -0.02
C LEU A 107 -17.73 10.14 0.59
N PRO A 108 -17.93 10.25 1.91
CA PRO A 108 -19.11 9.68 2.58
C PRO A 108 -20.45 10.22 2.09
N ASP A 109 -20.48 11.40 1.49
CA ASP A 109 -21.68 11.99 0.86
C ASP A 109 -21.95 11.44 -0.54
N GLY A 110 -21.16 10.47 -1.00
CA GLY A 110 -21.24 9.88 -2.33
C GLY A 110 -20.61 10.72 -3.44
N SER A 111 -20.10 11.89 -3.13
CA SER A 111 -19.33 12.66 -4.12
C SER A 111 -18.00 11.97 -4.38
N SER A 112 -17.67 11.79 -5.65
CA SER A 112 -16.39 11.25 -6.07
C SER A 112 -15.67 12.27 -6.95
N ALA A 113 -14.41 12.55 -6.65
CA ALA A 113 -13.54 13.07 -7.67
C ALA A 113 -13.50 12.07 -8.84
N GLN A 114 -13.54 12.55 -10.09
CA GLN A 114 -13.30 11.66 -11.21
C GLN A 114 -11.93 11.03 -11.03
N ILE A 115 -11.90 9.69 -10.88
CA ILE A 115 -10.65 8.96 -10.75
C ILE A 115 -10.07 8.81 -12.15
N PRO A 116 -8.97 9.51 -12.47
CA PRO A 116 -8.39 9.43 -13.79
C PRO A 116 -7.76 8.05 -13.98
N LEU A 117 -8.20 7.34 -15.02
CA LEU A 117 -7.47 6.16 -15.47
C LEU A 117 -6.25 6.65 -16.25
N PRO A 118 -5.03 6.27 -15.84
CA PRO A 118 -3.85 6.60 -16.62
C PRO A 118 -3.96 5.92 -17.99
N PRO A 119 -3.58 6.61 -19.09
CA PRO A 119 -3.52 5.97 -20.39
C PRO A 119 -2.63 4.70 -20.30
N PRO A 120 -3.03 3.59 -20.93
CA PRO A 120 -2.33 2.31 -20.81
C PRO A 120 -0.83 2.40 -21.08
N GLU A 121 -0.42 3.21 -22.06
CA GLU A 121 0.99 3.43 -22.41
C GLU A 121 1.80 4.15 -21.32
N ARG A 122 1.16 4.97 -20.48
CA ARG A 122 1.80 5.63 -19.33
C ARG A 122 1.80 4.76 -18.08
N ALA A 123 0.87 3.84 -18.02
CA ALA A 123 0.73 2.91 -16.90
C ALA A 123 1.60 1.65 -17.05
N ARG A 124 2.10 1.39 -18.27
CA ARG A 124 2.84 0.18 -18.60
C ARG A 124 4.22 0.14 -17.93
N VAL A 125 4.58 -1.02 -17.39
CA VAL A 125 5.88 -1.32 -16.77
C VAL A 125 6.51 -2.49 -17.52
N ASP A 126 7.55 -2.22 -18.33
CA ASP A 126 8.19 -3.21 -19.21
C ASP A 126 9.37 -3.95 -18.56
N VAL A 127 9.86 -3.47 -17.44
CA VAL A 127 10.95 -4.14 -16.72
C VAL A 127 10.45 -5.40 -15.99
N PRO A 128 11.31 -6.43 -15.83
CA PRO A 128 10.96 -7.59 -15.01
C PRO A 128 10.53 -7.14 -13.62
N THR A 129 9.36 -7.56 -13.18
CA THR A 129 8.77 -7.11 -11.93
C THR A 129 8.38 -8.30 -11.05
N LEU A 130 8.84 -8.29 -9.82
CA LEU A 130 8.35 -9.17 -8.75
C LEU A 130 7.35 -8.41 -7.90
N LEU A 131 6.16 -8.95 -7.74
CA LEU A 131 5.16 -8.47 -6.79
C LEU A 131 4.97 -9.49 -5.67
N LEU A 132 5.30 -9.11 -4.45
CA LEU A 132 4.95 -9.86 -3.25
C LEU A 132 3.62 -9.32 -2.72
N TRP A 133 2.62 -10.19 -2.58
CA TRP A 133 1.26 -9.79 -2.22
C TRP A 133 0.74 -10.57 -1.02
N ALA A 134 0.43 -9.88 0.06
CA ALA A 134 -0.16 -10.45 1.26
C ALA A 134 -1.66 -10.71 1.04
N LEU A 135 -2.10 -11.96 1.26
CA LEU A 135 -3.49 -12.34 0.98
C LEU A 135 -4.48 -11.90 2.05
N ASP A 136 -4.00 -11.65 3.27
CA ASP A 136 -4.84 -11.23 4.40
C ASP A 136 -4.79 -9.71 4.63
N ASP A 137 -4.31 -8.96 3.62
CA ASP A 137 -4.33 -7.50 3.64
C ASP A 137 -5.77 -6.98 3.59
N THR A 138 -6.14 -6.15 4.58
CA THR A 138 -7.48 -5.56 4.67
C THR A 138 -7.59 -4.17 4.04
N ALA A 139 -6.47 -3.57 3.66
CA ALA A 139 -6.41 -2.28 2.96
C ALA A 139 -6.32 -2.45 1.44
N LEU A 140 -5.63 -3.49 0.99
CA LEU A 140 -5.38 -3.77 -0.42
C LEU A 140 -5.96 -5.14 -0.78
N LEU A 141 -7.16 -5.13 -1.36
CA LEU A 141 -7.91 -6.34 -1.63
C LEU A 141 -7.39 -7.09 -2.86
N PRO A 142 -7.61 -8.42 -2.95
CA PRO A 142 -7.09 -9.25 -4.04
C PRO A 142 -7.50 -8.82 -5.46
N GLY A 143 -8.66 -8.18 -5.62
CA GLY A 143 -9.12 -7.63 -6.91
C GLY A 143 -8.14 -6.66 -7.57
N LEU A 144 -7.24 -6.06 -6.79
CA LEU A 144 -6.16 -5.22 -7.30
C LEU A 144 -5.16 -5.96 -8.19
N LEU A 145 -5.11 -7.28 -8.12
CA LEU A 145 -4.24 -8.12 -8.96
C LEU A 145 -4.88 -8.46 -10.32
N ASP A 146 -6.20 -8.32 -10.45
CA ASP A 146 -6.92 -8.72 -11.65
C ASP A 146 -6.55 -7.81 -12.83
N GLY A 147 -6.14 -8.43 -13.95
CA GLY A 147 -5.76 -7.71 -15.15
C GLY A 147 -4.41 -6.97 -15.08
N LEU A 148 -3.63 -7.19 -14.03
CA LEU A 148 -2.34 -6.52 -13.82
C LEU A 148 -1.32 -6.87 -14.92
N GLU A 149 -1.41 -8.06 -15.50
CA GLU A 149 -0.57 -8.53 -16.59
C GLU A 149 -0.68 -7.66 -17.87
N GLN A 150 -1.80 -6.97 -18.05
CA GLN A 150 -1.99 -6.02 -19.16
C GLN A 150 -1.05 -4.81 -19.07
N TYR A 151 -0.71 -4.43 -17.85
CA TYR A 151 0.17 -3.29 -17.56
C TYR A 151 1.61 -3.70 -17.30
N VAL A 152 1.83 -4.91 -16.81
CA VAL A 152 3.15 -5.44 -16.41
C VAL A 152 3.39 -6.79 -17.10
N PRO A 153 3.80 -6.81 -18.39
CA PRO A 153 3.92 -8.06 -19.17
C PRO A 153 4.96 -9.05 -18.62
N ARG A 154 5.96 -8.55 -17.88
CA ARG A 154 7.04 -9.37 -17.29
C ARG A 154 6.86 -9.48 -15.78
N LEU A 155 5.62 -9.82 -15.35
CA LEU A 155 5.23 -9.89 -13.95
C LEU A 155 5.40 -11.29 -13.37
N THR A 156 6.03 -11.36 -12.22
CA THR A 156 6.01 -12.52 -11.32
C THR A 156 5.25 -12.13 -10.06
N ILE A 157 4.16 -12.81 -9.74
CA ILE A 157 3.41 -12.57 -8.50
C ILE A 157 3.69 -13.71 -7.53
N HIS A 158 4.13 -13.36 -6.33
CA HIS A 158 4.21 -14.31 -5.22
C HIS A 158 3.16 -13.93 -4.16
N ARG A 159 2.14 -14.77 -4.03
CA ARG A 159 1.06 -14.61 -3.05
C ARG A 159 1.49 -15.20 -1.72
N MET A 160 1.35 -14.43 -0.65
CA MET A 160 1.80 -14.78 0.71
C MET A 160 0.57 -15.01 1.61
N PRO A 161 0.13 -16.26 1.77
CA PRO A 161 -0.98 -16.58 2.67
C PRO A 161 -0.57 -16.34 4.13
N GLY A 162 -1.53 -15.92 4.97
CA GLY A 162 -1.30 -15.61 6.37
C GLY A 162 -0.50 -14.32 6.61
N ALA A 163 -0.18 -13.56 5.56
CA ALA A 163 0.49 -12.27 5.66
C ALA A 163 -0.53 -11.12 5.52
N THR A 164 -0.37 -10.09 6.35
CA THR A 164 -1.22 -8.90 6.34
C THR A 164 -0.52 -7.72 5.63
N HIS A 165 -1.09 -6.52 5.75
CA HIS A 165 -0.46 -5.30 5.25
C HIS A 165 0.98 -5.10 5.74
N TRP A 166 1.32 -5.70 6.87
CA TRP A 166 2.59 -5.55 7.56
C TRP A 166 3.59 -6.68 7.24
N VAL A 167 3.45 -7.33 6.09
CA VAL A 167 4.23 -8.51 5.68
C VAL A 167 5.74 -8.38 5.85
N VAL A 168 6.32 -7.19 5.65
CA VAL A 168 7.75 -6.96 5.83
C VAL A 168 8.20 -7.05 7.29
N HIS A 169 7.31 -6.77 8.23
CA HIS A 169 7.54 -6.94 9.66
C HIS A 169 7.21 -8.35 10.15
N GLU A 170 6.19 -8.95 9.54
CA GLU A 170 5.67 -10.26 9.91
C GLU A 170 6.57 -11.39 9.42
N GLN A 171 7.00 -11.31 8.17
CA GLN A 171 7.73 -12.37 7.48
C GLN A 171 9.02 -11.86 6.81
N PRO A 172 9.91 -11.12 7.50
CA PRO A 172 11.09 -10.49 6.89
C PRO A 172 12.03 -11.49 6.22
N LYS A 173 12.21 -12.66 6.82
CA LYS A 173 13.08 -13.72 6.27
C LYS A 173 12.50 -14.29 4.96
N GLN A 174 11.19 -14.50 4.92
CA GLN A 174 10.50 -14.99 3.72
C GLN A 174 10.55 -13.97 2.59
N VAL A 175 10.27 -12.71 2.90
CA VAL A 175 10.39 -11.60 1.95
C VAL A 175 11.80 -11.53 1.36
N ALA A 176 12.83 -11.52 2.21
CA ALA A 176 14.23 -11.47 1.77
C ALA A 176 14.61 -12.69 0.90
N LEU A 177 14.17 -13.91 1.30
CA LEU A 177 14.42 -15.13 0.54
C LEU A 177 13.79 -15.09 -0.85
N LEU A 178 12.54 -14.65 -0.96
CA LEU A 178 11.82 -14.58 -2.22
C LEU A 178 12.46 -13.58 -3.17
N ILE A 179 12.83 -12.41 -2.66
CA ILE A 179 13.55 -11.39 -3.45
C ILE A 179 14.89 -11.95 -3.92
N GLY A 180 15.69 -12.52 -3.02
CA GLY A 180 16.99 -13.07 -3.34
C GLY A 180 16.93 -14.17 -4.40
N ARG A 181 15.99 -15.11 -4.27
CA ARG A 181 15.76 -16.17 -5.27
C ARG A 181 15.38 -15.58 -6.63
N TRP A 182 14.47 -14.62 -6.66
CA TRP A 182 14.03 -14.02 -7.91
C TRP A 182 15.15 -13.20 -8.59
N LEU A 183 15.97 -12.48 -7.82
CA LEU A 183 17.11 -11.75 -8.35
C LEU A 183 18.19 -12.67 -8.94
N ASN A 184 18.35 -13.87 -8.41
CA ASN A 184 19.36 -14.85 -8.86
C ASN A 184 18.86 -15.83 -9.94
N ALA A 185 17.56 -15.82 -10.28
CA ALA A 185 16.96 -16.75 -11.22
C ALA A 185 17.02 -16.29 -12.69
N ALA A 186 17.82 -15.29 -13.03
CA ALA A 186 17.92 -14.73 -14.39
C ALA A 186 19.28 -14.96 -14.99
#